data_24278c002042be5a8e48c5fd57a7c1d4
#
_entry.id   24278c002042be5a8e48c5fd57a7c1d4
#
_cell.length_a   1.000
_cell.length_b   1.000
_cell.length_c   1.000
_cell.angle_alpha   90.00
_cell.angle_beta   90.00
_cell.angle_gamma   90.00
#
_symmetry.space_group_name_H-M   'P 1'
#
loop_
_entity.id
_entity.type
_entity.pdbx_description
1 polymer ?
#
loop_
_entity_poly.entity_id
_entity_poly.type
_entity_poly.pdbx_seq_one_letter_code
_entity_poly.pdbx_strand_id
1 'polypeptide(L)'
;MWPGGASWRRSAPVRYDAALASYTSFEPGSMKQTFLDFEQPIADLQAKIDELRYVHEDSAVDISDEINRLNKKSQQLTKEIYSKLSSWQIAQVARHPQRPYTLDYIVGIFTDFHELHGDRSYGDDPAIVGGLARFNGASCMVLGHQKGRDTKEKIHRNFGMPRPEGYRKALRLMKLAEKFGLPLFTMVDTPGAFPGIGAEERGQSEAIGRNLYEMAGLKTPVIVTVIGEGGSGGALAIAIGDLTLMLQYATYSVISPEGCASILWKSASHAEEAAETLGITAPRLKTLGLIDKVVNEPLGGAHRDHAAMMVTLKKALTEALRQSQEQPLDALLEAREDKLLGYGKFKELSAG
;
A
#
# COMPACT_ATOMS: atom_id res chain seq x y z
N MET A 1 34.25 -44.94 -13.67
CA MET A 1 34.89 -43.91 -14.51
C MET A 1 33.77 -43.07 -15.12
N TRP A 2 33.66 -41.85 -14.67
CA TRP A 2 32.76 -40.83 -15.26
C TRP A 2 33.59 -39.93 -16.14
N PRO A 3 33.18 -39.62 -17.36
CA PRO A 3 33.95 -38.72 -18.23
C PRO A 3 33.66 -37.24 -17.97
N GLY A 4 34.70 -36.55 -17.82
CA GLY A 4 35.09 -35.20 -18.23
C GLY A 4 34.12 -34.02 -18.13
N GLY A 5 34.63 -33.04 -17.40
CA GLY A 5 34.25 -31.65 -17.21
C GLY A 5 33.58 -30.95 -18.39
N ALA A 6 32.31 -30.60 -18.18
CA ALA A 6 31.66 -29.54 -18.93
C ALA A 6 31.97 -28.21 -18.26
N SER A 7 32.76 -27.37 -18.92
CA SER A 7 32.98 -25.98 -18.53
C SER A 7 31.66 -25.22 -18.61
N TRP A 8 31.09 -24.88 -17.47
CA TRP A 8 29.98 -23.95 -17.38
C TRP A 8 30.45 -22.58 -17.92
N ARG A 9 30.13 -22.28 -19.16
CA ARG A 9 30.27 -20.93 -19.65
C ARG A 9 29.32 -20.07 -18.80
N ARG A 10 29.85 -19.06 -18.10
CA ARG A 10 29.08 -18.01 -17.48
C ARG A 10 28.25 -17.35 -18.59
N SER A 11 26.96 -17.65 -18.62
CA SER A 11 26.01 -16.89 -19.43
C SER A 11 26.08 -15.45 -18.99
N ALA A 12 26.10 -14.52 -19.93
CA ALA A 12 26.05 -13.08 -19.65
C ALA A 12 24.85 -12.79 -18.74
N PRO A 13 24.96 -11.81 -17.81
CA PRO A 13 23.86 -11.45 -16.95
C PRO A 13 22.68 -11.06 -17.83
N VAL A 14 21.55 -11.74 -17.64
CA VAL A 14 20.28 -11.37 -18.27
C VAL A 14 19.97 -9.96 -17.75
N ARG A 15 19.90 -8.98 -18.66
CA ARG A 15 19.53 -7.61 -18.32
C ARG A 15 18.05 -7.61 -17.90
N TYR A 16 17.79 -7.71 -16.59
CA TYR A 16 16.47 -7.53 -15.98
C TYR A 16 16.10 -6.07 -15.72
N ASP A 17 16.94 -5.13 -16.19
CA ASP A 17 16.88 -3.71 -15.81
C ASP A 17 15.84 -2.85 -16.55
N ALA A 18 15.18 -3.36 -17.59
CA ALA A 18 14.35 -2.48 -18.42
C ALA A 18 13.03 -2.06 -17.73
N ALA A 19 12.44 -2.91 -16.90
CA ALA A 19 11.19 -2.59 -16.20
C ALA A 19 11.44 -1.71 -14.96
N LEU A 20 12.51 -1.96 -14.20
CA LEU A 20 12.93 -1.13 -13.06
C LEU A 20 13.53 0.21 -13.52
N ALA A 21 14.23 0.25 -14.65
CA ALA A 21 14.81 1.49 -15.19
C ALA A 21 13.73 2.52 -15.56
N SER A 22 12.52 2.08 -15.94
CA SER A 22 11.39 3.00 -16.17
C SER A 22 10.82 3.59 -14.87
N TYR A 23 11.01 2.92 -13.73
CA TYR A 23 10.57 3.40 -12.41
C TYR A 23 11.62 4.28 -11.70
N THR A 24 12.91 4.10 -12.00
CA THR A 24 14.00 4.93 -11.44
C THR A 24 14.06 6.34 -12.03
N SER A 25 13.36 6.60 -13.14
CA SER A 25 13.26 7.92 -13.78
C SER A 25 12.11 8.80 -13.23
N PHE A 26 11.49 8.41 -12.11
CA PHE A 26 10.49 9.27 -11.47
C PHE A 26 11.18 10.46 -10.80
N GLU A 27 11.37 11.55 -11.56
CA GLU A 27 11.71 12.85 -10.99
C GLU A 27 10.44 13.50 -10.44
N PRO A 28 10.35 13.72 -9.10
CA PRO A 28 9.16 14.32 -8.47
C PRO A 28 8.82 15.72 -8.99
N GLY A 29 9.75 16.37 -9.71
CA GLY A 29 9.65 17.76 -10.15
C GLY A 29 8.87 18.03 -11.43
N SER A 30 8.45 17.02 -12.21
CA SER A 30 7.88 17.23 -13.54
C SER A 30 6.36 17.07 -13.66
N MET A 31 5.67 16.49 -12.66
CA MET A 31 4.22 16.35 -12.70
C MET A 31 3.53 17.52 -12.02
N LYS A 32 2.59 18.16 -12.75
CA LYS A 32 1.68 19.16 -12.18
C LYS A 32 0.98 18.55 -10.97
N GLN A 33 1.04 19.22 -9.82
CA GLN A 33 0.37 18.78 -8.60
C GLN A 33 -1.15 18.70 -8.84
N THR A 34 -1.74 17.57 -8.45
CA THR A 34 -3.18 17.39 -8.42
C THR A 34 -3.68 17.74 -7.03
N PHE A 35 -4.81 18.44 -6.97
CA PHE A 35 -5.48 18.81 -5.72
C PHE A 35 -6.89 18.23 -5.71
N LEU A 36 -7.33 17.79 -4.54
CA LEU A 36 -8.71 17.38 -4.29
C LEU A 36 -9.59 18.61 -4.04
N ASP A 37 -10.92 18.49 -4.17
CA ASP A 37 -11.83 19.65 -4.07
C ASP A 37 -11.66 20.41 -2.76
N PHE A 38 -11.48 19.72 -1.64
CA PHE A 38 -11.29 20.35 -0.32
C PHE A 38 -9.89 20.98 -0.15
N GLU A 39 -8.95 20.70 -1.04
CA GLU A 39 -7.62 21.31 -1.09
C GLU A 39 -7.57 22.58 -1.95
N GLN A 40 -8.68 23.01 -2.59
CA GLN A 40 -8.69 24.17 -3.47
C GLN A 40 -8.05 25.42 -2.84
N PRO A 41 -8.28 25.76 -1.54
CA PRO A 41 -7.60 26.91 -0.93
C PRO A 41 -6.07 26.78 -0.87
N ILE A 42 -5.53 25.56 -0.82
CA ILE A 42 -4.09 25.28 -0.86
C ILE A 42 -3.60 25.46 -2.30
N ALA A 43 -4.36 24.93 -3.28
CA ALA A 43 -4.06 25.08 -4.70
C ALA A 43 -3.96 26.55 -5.14
N ASP A 44 -4.88 27.38 -4.69
CA ASP A 44 -4.91 28.82 -4.99
C ASP A 44 -3.67 29.54 -4.43
N LEU A 45 -3.23 29.17 -3.21
CA LEU A 45 -2.00 29.71 -2.63
C LEU A 45 -0.75 29.21 -3.38
N GLN A 46 -0.72 27.96 -3.79
CA GLN A 46 0.40 27.39 -4.54
C GLN A 46 0.53 28.06 -5.91
N ALA A 47 -0.58 28.25 -6.63
CA ALA A 47 -0.59 28.96 -7.91
C ALA A 47 -0.01 30.38 -7.78
N LYS A 48 -0.35 31.09 -6.69
CA LYS A 48 0.16 32.42 -6.40
C LYS A 48 1.66 32.44 -6.10
N ILE A 49 2.14 31.41 -5.37
CA ILE A 49 3.57 31.24 -5.10
C ILE A 49 4.34 30.97 -6.39
N ASP A 50 3.81 30.13 -7.26
CA ASP A 50 4.44 29.78 -8.53
C ASP A 50 4.47 30.98 -9.50
N GLU A 51 3.40 31.78 -9.54
CA GLU A 51 3.37 33.04 -10.29
C GLU A 51 4.45 34.02 -9.81
N LEU A 52 4.58 34.20 -8.48
CA LEU A 52 5.62 35.08 -7.92
C LEU A 52 7.03 34.56 -8.19
N ARG A 53 7.26 33.26 -8.16
CA ARG A 53 8.57 32.65 -8.53
C ARG A 53 8.94 32.96 -9.96
N TYR A 54 7.99 32.84 -10.90
CA TYR A 54 8.21 33.16 -12.30
C TYR A 54 8.57 34.63 -12.51
N VAL A 55 7.85 35.57 -11.84
CA VAL A 55 8.13 37.01 -11.88
C VAL A 55 9.50 37.34 -11.26
N HIS A 56 9.92 36.59 -10.21
CA HIS A 56 11.22 36.79 -9.56
C HIS A 56 12.40 36.44 -10.48
N GLU A 57 12.26 35.41 -11.33
CA GLU A 57 13.31 35.00 -12.28
C GLU A 57 13.53 36.05 -13.37
N ASP A 58 12.50 36.88 -13.71
CA ASP A 58 12.53 37.89 -14.77
C ASP A 58 12.77 39.32 -14.27
N SER A 59 12.80 39.57 -12.94
CA SER A 59 12.88 40.93 -12.39
C SER A 59 13.97 41.10 -11.33
N ALA A 60 14.51 42.32 -11.21
CA ALA A 60 15.50 42.72 -10.19
C ALA A 60 14.87 42.99 -8.80
N VAL A 61 13.57 42.70 -8.62
CA VAL A 61 12.86 42.93 -7.36
C VAL A 61 12.94 41.71 -6.49
N ASP A 62 13.48 41.84 -5.27
CA ASP A 62 13.52 40.76 -4.28
C ASP A 62 12.14 40.59 -3.61
N ILE A 63 11.44 39.51 -3.98
CA ILE A 63 10.13 39.14 -3.42
C ILE A 63 10.21 37.89 -2.54
N SER A 64 11.42 37.50 -2.13
CA SER A 64 11.68 36.30 -1.34
C SER A 64 10.91 36.28 -0.02
N ASP A 65 10.76 37.43 0.64
CA ASP A 65 10.00 37.55 1.88
C ASP A 65 8.50 37.24 1.71
N GLU A 66 7.89 37.73 0.61
CA GLU A 66 6.49 37.42 0.33
C GLU A 66 6.28 35.97 -0.04
N ILE A 67 7.16 35.36 -0.83
CA ILE A 67 7.15 33.94 -1.13
C ILE A 67 7.25 33.12 0.16
N ASN A 68 8.15 33.48 1.07
CA ASN A 68 8.32 32.81 2.35
C ASN A 68 7.07 32.93 3.24
N ARG A 69 6.44 34.11 3.25
CA ARG A 69 5.19 34.35 3.98
C ARG A 69 4.05 33.49 3.43
N LEU A 70 3.89 33.41 2.11
CA LEU A 70 2.86 32.59 1.46
C LEU A 70 3.12 31.10 1.69
N ASN A 71 4.37 30.64 1.63
CA ASN A 71 4.72 29.26 1.95
C ASN A 71 4.32 28.88 3.40
N LYS A 72 4.62 29.74 4.39
CA LYS A 72 4.18 29.54 5.78
C LYS A 72 2.66 29.49 5.90
N LYS A 73 1.97 30.39 5.20
CA LYS A 73 0.49 30.39 5.16
C LYS A 73 -0.07 29.13 4.54
N SER A 74 0.52 28.64 3.44
CA SER A 74 0.13 27.38 2.78
C SER A 74 0.32 26.19 3.71
N GLN A 75 1.45 26.10 4.41
CA GLN A 75 1.70 25.04 5.38
C GLN A 75 0.69 25.07 6.54
N GLN A 76 0.39 26.25 7.08
CA GLN A 76 -0.58 26.42 8.15
C GLN A 76 -1.99 25.98 7.70
N LEU A 77 -2.40 26.44 6.52
CA LEU A 77 -3.70 26.08 5.93
C LEU A 77 -3.81 24.58 5.67
N THR A 78 -2.74 23.97 5.12
CA THR A 78 -2.67 22.50 4.94
C THR A 78 -2.85 21.79 6.27
N LYS A 79 -2.17 22.22 7.33
CA LYS A 79 -2.31 21.64 8.66
C LYS A 79 -3.74 21.76 9.20
N GLU A 80 -4.39 22.89 9.01
CA GLU A 80 -5.77 23.13 9.45
C GLU A 80 -6.77 22.23 8.71
N ILE A 81 -6.65 22.14 7.37
CA ILE A 81 -7.51 21.27 6.55
C ILE A 81 -7.30 19.80 6.92
N TYR A 82 -6.05 19.34 6.92
CA TYR A 82 -5.73 17.92 7.16
C TYR A 82 -5.98 17.44 8.60
N SER A 83 -6.07 18.36 9.56
CA SER A 83 -6.47 18.03 10.94
C SER A 83 -7.97 17.76 11.11
N LYS A 84 -8.80 18.06 10.12
CA LYS A 84 -10.27 18.00 10.21
C LYS A 84 -10.90 17.19 9.07
N LEU A 85 -10.11 16.37 8.36
CA LEU A 85 -10.64 15.57 7.26
C LEU A 85 -11.75 14.62 7.75
N SER A 86 -12.88 14.59 7.03
CA SER A 86 -13.92 13.58 7.20
C SER A 86 -13.42 12.21 6.73
N SER A 87 -14.09 11.13 7.15
CA SER A 87 -13.77 9.77 6.68
C SER A 87 -13.85 9.65 5.16
N TRP A 88 -14.76 10.38 4.52
CA TRP A 88 -14.88 10.46 3.07
C TRP A 88 -13.68 11.17 2.42
N GLN A 89 -13.26 12.30 2.96
CA GLN A 89 -12.07 13.01 2.48
C GLN A 89 -10.79 12.16 2.64
N ILE A 90 -10.67 11.41 3.73
CA ILE A 90 -9.58 10.43 3.91
C ILE A 90 -9.65 9.35 2.83
N ALA A 91 -10.84 8.84 2.48
CA ALA A 91 -10.98 7.89 1.38
C ALA A 91 -10.55 8.47 0.03
N GLN A 92 -10.82 9.76 -0.21
CA GLN A 92 -10.33 10.46 -1.41
C GLN A 92 -8.79 10.60 -1.40
N VAL A 93 -8.18 10.95 -0.26
CA VAL A 93 -6.71 10.99 -0.10
C VAL A 93 -6.10 9.60 -0.31
N ALA A 94 -6.69 8.52 0.23
CA ALA A 94 -6.22 7.16 0.05
C ALA A 94 -6.14 6.75 -1.44
N ARG A 95 -7.01 7.31 -2.27
CA ARG A 95 -7.12 7.07 -3.72
C ARG A 95 -6.37 8.08 -4.57
N HIS A 96 -5.68 9.04 -3.95
CA HIS A 96 -5.04 10.11 -4.69
C HIS A 96 -4.06 9.55 -5.73
N PRO A 97 -4.13 9.96 -7.03
CA PRO A 97 -3.37 9.34 -8.13
C PRO A 97 -1.86 9.53 -8.00
N GLN A 98 -1.41 10.50 -7.22
CA GLN A 98 0.01 10.76 -6.98
C GLN A 98 0.52 10.09 -5.68
N ARG A 99 -0.28 9.29 -4.97
CA ARG A 99 0.24 8.49 -3.85
C ARG A 99 1.31 7.50 -4.32
N PRO A 100 2.33 7.22 -3.51
CA PRO A 100 3.26 6.13 -3.79
C PRO A 100 2.51 4.79 -3.83
N TYR A 101 2.80 3.97 -4.82
CA TYR A 101 2.33 2.58 -4.96
C TYR A 101 3.41 1.60 -4.49
N THR A 102 3.10 0.31 -4.49
CA THR A 102 4.00 -0.74 -3.99
C THR A 102 5.40 -0.68 -4.61
N LEU A 103 5.53 -0.50 -5.93
CA LEU A 103 6.83 -0.41 -6.59
C LEU A 103 7.63 0.83 -6.16
N ASP A 104 6.95 1.96 -5.90
CA ASP A 104 7.63 3.16 -5.39
C ASP A 104 8.24 2.89 -4.00
N TYR A 105 7.47 2.21 -3.12
CA TYR A 105 7.97 1.81 -1.80
C TYR A 105 9.09 0.77 -1.88
N ILE A 106 8.99 -0.18 -2.82
CA ILE A 106 10.06 -1.16 -3.03
C ILE A 106 11.36 -0.46 -3.43
N VAL A 107 11.32 0.44 -4.41
CA VAL A 107 12.50 1.21 -4.85
C VAL A 107 13.03 2.14 -3.75
N GLY A 108 12.15 2.77 -2.98
CA GLY A 108 12.55 3.75 -1.97
C GLY A 108 13.04 3.15 -0.65
N ILE A 109 12.68 1.91 -0.32
CA ILE A 109 12.92 1.30 0.99
C ILE A 109 13.85 0.09 0.93
N PHE A 110 13.72 -0.73 -0.11
CA PHE A 110 14.45 -1.99 -0.28
C PHE A 110 15.57 -1.85 -1.32
N THR A 111 16.51 -2.79 -1.31
CA THR A 111 17.56 -2.90 -2.32
C THR A 111 17.55 -4.29 -2.95
N ASP A 112 18.24 -4.45 -4.08
CA ASP A 112 18.42 -5.74 -4.78
C ASP A 112 17.07 -6.46 -5.03
N PHE A 113 16.04 -5.72 -5.46
CA PHE A 113 14.74 -6.31 -5.76
C PHE A 113 14.77 -7.12 -7.05
N HIS A 114 14.34 -8.37 -6.95
CA HIS A 114 14.19 -9.30 -8.07
C HIS A 114 12.74 -9.78 -8.13
N GLU A 115 11.95 -9.25 -9.07
CA GLU A 115 10.56 -9.61 -9.24
C GLU A 115 10.41 -11.08 -9.69
N LEU A 116 9.42 -11.78 -9.12
CA LEU A 116 9.11 -13.17 -9.40
C LEU A 116 7.69 -13.30 -9.97
N HIS A 117 7.61 -13.59 -11.24
CA HIS A 117 6.35 -13.62 -12.01
C HIS A 117 5.67 -14.98 -12.00
N GLY A 118 4.34 -14.96 -12.20
CA GLY A 118 3.50 -16.12 -12.48
C GLY A 118 3.15 -16.99 -11.29
N ASP A 119 1.98 -17.65 -11.37
CA ASP A 119 1.42 -18.51 -10.33
C ASP A 119 1.85 -19.98 -10.45
N ARG A 120 2.51 -20.37 -11.54
CA ARG A 120 2.88 -21.77 -11.86
C ARG A 120 1.67 -22.68 -12.14
N SER A 121 0.52 -22.09 -12.43
CA SER A 121 -0.72 -22.81 -12.73
C SER A 121 -1.40 -22.32 -14.00
N TYR A 122 -1.72 -21.02 -14.05
CA TYR A 122 -2.45 -20.42 -15.17
C TYR A 122 -1.65 -19.31 -15.86
N GLY A 123 -1.11 -18.34 -15.11
CA GLY A 123 -0.45 -17.19 -15.72
C GLY A 123 0.16 -16.23 -14.70
N ASP A 124 0.46 -15.02 -15.18
CA ASP A 124 0.86 -13.92 -14.32
C ASP A 124 -0.25 -12.88 -14.20
N ASP A 125 -0.26 -12.15 -13.08
CA ASP A 125 -1.16 -11.03 -12.87
C ASP A 125 -0.35 -9.82 -12.39
N PRO A 126 -0.23 -8.77 -13.23
CA PRO A 126 0.53 -7.58 -12.88
C PRO A 126 -0.13 -6.68 -11.82
N ALA A 127 -1.36 -6.99 -11.38
CA ALA A 127 -1.99 -6.31 -10.25
C ALA A 127 -1.37 -6.69 -8.89
N ILE A 128 -0.62 -7.80 -8.82
CA ILE A 128 0.27 -8.15 -7.71
C ILE A 128 1.70 -8.14 -8.21
N VAL A 129 2.57 -7.41 -7.52
CA VAL A 129 4.01 -7.44 -7.71
C VAL A 129 4.67 -8.05 -6.49
N GLY A 130 5.78 -8.74 -6.66
CA GLY A 130 6.51 -9.29 -5.51
C GLY A 130 7.74 -10.07 -5.91
N GLY A 131 8.66 -10.21 -4.98
CA GLY A 131 9.93 -10.87 -5.22
C GLY A 131 10.88 -10.82 -4.03
N LEU A 132 12.09 -11.30 -4.27
CA LEU A 132 13.18 -11.22 -3.32
C LEU A 132 13.76 -9.81 -3.28
N ALA A 133 14.12 -9.35 -2.09
CA ALA A 133 14.76 -8.06 -1.89
C ALA A 133 15.71 -8.11 -0.68
N ARG A 134 16.37 -6.99 -0.41
CA ARG A 134 17.07 -6.77 0.86
C ARG A 134 16.43 -5.62 1.62
N PHE A 135 16.18 -5.86 2.90
CA PHE A 135 15.74 -4.84 3.85
C PHE A 135 16.82 -4.65 4.92
N ASN A 136 17.39 -3.45 5.02
CA ASN A 136 18.55 -3.15 5.89
C ASN A 136 19.73 -4.16 5.69
N GLY A 137 19.97 -4.59 4.46
CA GLY A 137 21.02 -5.54 4.10
C GLY A 137 20.66 -7.02 4.26
N ALA A 138 19.60 -7.37 4.99
CA ALA A 138 19.12 -8.74 5.16
C ALA A 138 18.14 -9.14 4.05
N SER A 139 18.19 -10.40 3.60
CA SER A 139 17.27 -10.92 2.59
C SER A 139 15.85 -11.00 3.13
N CYS A 140 14.88 -10.64 2.30
CA CYS A 140 13.45 -10.68 2.63
C CYS A 140 12.62 -11.00 1.38
N MET A 141 11.35 -11.27 1.60
CA MET A 141 10.32 -11.31 0.56
C MET A 141 9.44 -10.06 0.70
N VAL A 142 9.17 -9.38 -0.42
CA VAL A 142 8.23 -8.25 -0.46
C VAL A 142 7.23 -8.49 -1.58
N LEU A 143 5.96 -8.20 -1.32
CA LEU A 143 4.89 -8.26 -2.32
C LEU A 143 3.79 -7.24 -2.00
N GLY A 144 2.98 -6.90 -2.99
CA GLY A 144 1.86 -5.98 -2.77
C GLY A 144 1.04 -5.74 -4.01
N HIS A 145 -0.05 -5.03 -3.81
CA HIS A 145 -0.91 -4.58 -4.91
C HIS A 145 -0.25 -3.45 -5.67
N GLN A 146 -0.35 -3.47 -6.98
CA GLN A 146 0.17 -2.42 -7.85
C GLN A 146 -0.95 -1.81 -8.69
N LYS A 147 -1.16 -0.51 -8.53
CA LYS A 147 -2.01 0.31 -9.38
C LYS A 147 -1.19 0.93 -10.52
N GLY A 148 -1.86 1.38 -11.57
CA GLY A 148 -1.23 2.10 -12.68
C GLY A 148 -1.38 3.62 -12.53
N ARG A 149 -0.42 4.38 -13.08
CA ARG A 149 -0.47 5.85 -13.07
C ARG A 149 -1.23 6.42 -14.25
N ASP A 150 -0.95 5.95 -15.45
CA ASP A 150 -1.68 6.33 -16.66
C ASP A 150 -2.76 5.30 -17.04
N THR A 151 -3.55 5.60 -18.06
CA THR A 151 -4.65 4.74 -18.51
C THR A 151 -4.16 3.38 -19.00
N LYS A 152 -3.03 3.32 -19.72
CA LYS A 152 -2.46 2.08 -20.24
C LYS A 152 -1.98 1.19 -19.10
N GLU A 153 -1.27 1.77 -18.14
CA GLU A 153 -0.78 1.04 -16.96
C GLU A 153 -1.94 0.60 -16.07
N LYS A 154 -2.96 1.45 -15.85
CA LYS A 154 -4.19 1.08 -15.11
C LYS A 154 -4.87 -0.14 -15.70
N ILE A 155 -5.03 -0.18 -17.04
CA ILE A 155 -5.62 -1.33 -17.73
C ILE A 155 -4.71 -2.56 -17.56
N HIS A 156 -3.40 -2.42 -17.77
CA HIS A 156 -2.44 -3.51 -17.60
C HIS A 156 -2.46 -4.11 -16.19
N ARG A 157 -2.52 -3.25 -15.16
CA ARG A 157 -2.59 -3.63 -13.73
C ARG A 157 -4.03 -3.92 -13.26
N ASN A 158 -4.98 -3.99 -14.17
CA ASN A 158 -6.40 -4.21 -13.87
C ASN A 158 -6.92 -3.30 -12.73
N PHE A 159 -6.50 -2.02 -12.74
CA PHE A 159 -6.82 -1.01 -11.73
C PHE A 159 -6.42 -1.38 -10.29
N GLY A 160 -5.44 -2.26 -10.12
CA GLY A 160 -5.02 -2.79 -8.83
C GLY A 160 -5.96 -3.85 -8.25
N MET A 161 -6.84 -4.42 -9.08
CA MET A 161 -7.76 -5.50 -8.69
C MET A 161 -7.20 -6.86 -9.14
N PRO A 162 -6.64 -7.68 -8.23
CA PRO A 162 -6.04 -8.94 -8.61
C PRO A 162 -7.06 -9.97 -9.07
N ARG A 163 -6.64 -10.80 -10.01
CA ARG A 163 -7.28 -12.04 -10.45
C ARG A 163 -6.77 -13.23 -9.62
N PRO A 164 -7.37 -14.43 -9.74
CA PRO A 164 -6.95 -15.61 -8.98
C PRO A 164 -5.46 -15.91 -9.12
N GLU A 165 -4.90 -15.76 -10.31
CA GLU A 165 -3.48 -15.98 -10.58
C GLU A 165 -2.55 -15.01 -9.82
N GLY A 166 -2.99 -13.79 -9.53
CA GLY A 166 -2.27 -12.85 -8.68
C GLY A 166 -2.20 -13.34 -7.23
N TYR A 167 -3.31 -13.80 -6.67
CA TYR A 167 -3.34 -14.36 -5.32
C TYR A 167 -2.57 -15.67 -5.21
N ARG A 168 -2.64 -16.56 -6.22
CA ARG A 168 -1.81 -17.77 -6.25
C ARG A 168 -0.32 -17.46 -6.39
N LYS A 169 0.05 -16.42 -7.16
CA LYS A 169 1.42 -15.90 -7.19
C LYS A 169 1.85 -15.43 -5.81
N ALA A 170 1.04 -14.63 -5.13
CA ALA A 170 1.32 -14.18 -3.78
C ALA A 170 1.54 -15.36 -2.82
N LEU A 171 0.67 -16.37 -2.84
CA LEU A 171 0.84 -17.58 -2.04
C LEU A 171 2.15 -18.30 -2.32
N ARG A 172 2.49 -18.46 -3.60
CA ARG A 172 3.77 -19.06 -3.99
C ARG A 172 4.97 -18.32 -3.40
N LEU A 173 4.94 -16.98 -3.40
CA LEU A 173 6.00 -16.16 -2.82
C LEU A 173 6.03 -16.28 -1.28
N MET A 174 4.88 -16.32 -0.63
CA MET A 174 4.75 -16.56 0.81
C MET A 174 5.37 -17.90 1.22
N LYS A 175 5.05 -18.97 0.48
CA LYS A 175 5.64 -20.30 0.71
C LYS A 175 7.13 -20.35 0.42
N LEU A 176 7.60 -19.55 -0.52
CA LEU A 176 9.04 -19.41 -0.78
C LEU A 176 9.73 -18.68 0.39
N ALA A 177 9.11 -17.64 0.93
CA ALA A 177 9.60 -16.94 2.11
C ALA A 177 9.69 -17.88 3.33
N GLU A 178 8.63 -18.64 3.61
CA GLU A 178 8.59 -19.66 4.66
C GLU A 178 9.72 -20.67 4.51
N LYS A 179 9.87 -21.24 3.30
CA LYS A 179 10.89 -22.26 3.01
C LYS A 179 12.32 -21.80 3.32
N PHE A 180 12.61 -20.53 3.11
CA PHE A 180 13.96 -19.97 3.31
C PHE A 180 14.07 -19.14 4.60
N GLY A 181 13.05 -19.12 5.46
CA GLY A 181 13.04 -18.35 6.69
C GLY A 181 13.17 -16.84 6.47
N LEU A 182 12.66 -16.32 5.35
CA LEU A 182 12.73 -14.91 5.01
C LEU A 182 11.54 -14.16 5.62
N PRO A 183 11.74 -13.01 6.28
CA PRO A 183 10.63 -12.17 6.68
C PRO A 183 9.86 -11.70 5.44
N LEU A 184 8.53 -11.63 5.58
CA LEU A 184 7.61 -11.22 4.54
C LEU A 184 7.06 -9.83 4.83
N PHE A 185 7.17 -8.94 3.85
CA PHE A 185 6.52 -7.63 3.86
C PHE A 185 5.40 -7.61 2.83
N THR A 186 4.19 -7.26 3.23
CA THR A 186 3.07 -7.09 2.30
C THR A 186 2.58 -5.64 2.28
N MET A 187 2.24 -5.14 1.08
CA MET A 187 1.75 -3.79 0.86
C MET A 187 0.36 -3.84 0.22
N VAL A 188 -0.63 -3.34 0.94
CA VAL A 188 -2.04 -3.41 0.55
C VAL A 188 -2.46 -2.09 -0.07
N ASP A 189 -2.88 -2.14 -1.35
CA ASP A 189 -3.47 -1.01 -2.06
C ASP A 189 -4.37 -1.47 -3.21
N THR A 190 -5.57 -1.89 -2.89
CA THR A 190 -6.57 -2.38 -3.85
C THR A 190 -7.97 -1.92 -3.50
N PRO A 191 -8.80 -1.56 -4.48
CA PRO A 191 -10.24 -1.36 -4.24
C PRO A 191 -10.99 -2.68 -3.96
N GLY A 192 -10.38 -3.83 -4.27
CA GLY A 192 -10.94 -5.16 -4.08
C GLY A 192 -10.38 -6.19 -5.08
N ALA A 193 -10.85 -7.42 -4.99
CA ALA A 193 -10.56 -8.45 -5.97
C ALA A 193 -11.32 -8.21 -7.27
N PHE A 194 -10.76 -8.63 -8.41
CA PHE A 194 -11.45 -8.51 -9.70
C PHE A 194 -12.75 -9.35 -9.74
N PRO A 195 -13.92 -8.72 -10.02
CA PRO A 195 -15.22 -9.40 -9.93
C PRO A 195 -15.70 -10.00 -11.28
N GLY A 196 -14.81 -10.14 -12.27
CA GLY A 196 -15.19 -10.60 -13.59
C GLY A 196 -15.41 -12.11 -13.68
N ILE A 197 -16.20 -12.56 -14.68
CA ILE A 197 -16.54 -13.97 -14.94
C ILE A 197 -15.29 -14.85 -15.00
N GLY A 198 -14.25 -14.43 -15.73
CA GLY A 198 -13.00 -15.20 -15.81
C GLY A 198 -12.25 -15.34 -14.48
N ALA A 199 -12.48 -14.48 -13.48
CA ALA A 199 -11.94 -14.65 -12.15
C ALA A 199 -12.74 -15.71 -11.38
N GLU A 200 -14.07 -15.70 -11.50
CA GLU A 200 -14.94 -16.70 -10.90
C GLU A 200 -14.63 -18.09 -11.44
N GLU A 201 -14.55 -18.24 -12.78
CA GLU A 201 -14.19 -19.50 -13.46
C GLU A 201 -12.84 -20.07 -13.02
N ARG A 202 -11.88 -19.22 -12.66
CA ARG A 202 -10.54 -19.63 -12.21
C ARG A 202 -10.35 -19.66 -10.70
N GLY A 203 -11.46 -19.59 -9.93
CA GLY A 203 -11.50 -19.81 -8.49
C GLY A 203 -11.03 -18.60 -7.67
N GLN A 204 -11.60 -17.41 -7.89
CA GLN A 204 -11.27 -16.19 -7.14
C GLN A 204 -11.43 -16.37 -5.64
N SER A 205 -12.56 -16.91 -5.19
CA SER A 205 -12.83 -17.08 -3.77
C SER A 205 -11.93 -18.16 -3.13
N GLU A 206 -11.61 -19.23 -3.86
CA GLU A 206 -10.65 -20.25 -3.40
C GLU A 206 -9.26 -19.64 -3.24
N ALA A 207 -8.78 -18.89 -4.22
CA ALA A 207 -7.43 -18.29 -4.16
C ALA A 207 -7.29 -17.30 -3.00
N ILE A 208 -8.34 -16.51 -2.71
CA ILE A 208 -8.38 -15.61 -1.55
C ILE A 208 -8.45 -16.40 -0.25
N GLY A 209 -9.39 -17.33 -0.12
CA GLY A 209 -9.59 -18.14 1.09
C GLY A 209 -8.36 -18.99 1.43
N ARG A 210 -7.71 -19.56 0.42
CA ARG A 210 -6.45 -20.29 0.57
C ARG A 210 -5.35 -19.40 1.14
N ASN A 211 -5.20 -18.17 0.63
CA ASN A 211 -4.20 -17.24 1.14
C ASN A 211 -4.45 -16.90 2.61
N LEU A 212 -5.69 -16.62 3.01
CA LEU A 212 -6.05 -16.38 4.41
C LEU A 212 -5.62 -17.53 5.32
N TYR A 213 -5.98 -18.77 4.93
CA TYR A 213 -5.65 -19.98 5.68
C TYR A 213 -4.13 -20.18 5.81
N GLU A 214 -3.41 -20.09 4.70
CA GLU A 214 -1.96 -20.32 4.67
C GLU A 214 -1.18 -19.22 5.39
N MET A 215 -1.59 -17.95 5.29
CA MET A 215 -0.94 -16.83 5.99
C MET A 215 -1.11 -16.94 7.50
N ALA A 216 -2.24 -17.43 8.00
CA ALA A 216 -2.45 -17.60 9.43
C ALA A 216 -1.40 -18.53 10.06
N GLY A 217 -1.02 -19.60 9.35
CA GLY A 217 -0.02 -20.57 9.80
C GLY A 217 1.39 -20.40 9.24
N LEU A 218 1.69 -19.30 8.54
CA LEU A 218 2.97 -19.10 7.83
C LEU A 218 4.15 -18.99 8.82
N LYS A 219 5.11 -19.87 8.73
CA LYS A 219 6.24 -20.02 9.68
C LYS A 219 7.38 -19.04 9.37
N THR A 220 7.06 -17.77 9.31
CA THR A 220 8.04 -16.68 9.18
C THR A 220 7.37 -15.37 9.64
N PRO A 221 8.13 -14.34 10.06
CA PRO A 221 7.55 -13.01 10.36
C PRO A 221 6.82 -12.42 9.16
N VAL A 222 5.59 -11.95 9.38
CA VAL A 222 4.74 -11.30 8.37
C VAL A 222 4.34 -9.92 8.83
N ILE A 223 4.80 -8.89 8.10
CA ILE A 223 4.49 -7.48 8.39
C ILE A 223 3.64 -6.93 7.26
N VAL A 224 2.41 -6.57 7.60
CA VAL A 224 1.43 -6.01 6.67
C VAL A 224 1.43 -4.49 6.74
N THR A 225 1.33 -3.81 5.61
CA THR A 225 1.14 -2.35 5.57
C THR A 225 0.03 -1.97 4.61
N VAL A 226 -1.02 -1.33 5.11
CA VAL A 226 -2.05 -0.71 4.26
C VAL A 226 -1.54 0.67 3.83
N ILE A 227 -1.19 0.80 2.54
CA ILE A 227 -0.54 2.01 1.99
C ILE A 227 -1.49 2.96 1.27
N GLY A 228 -2.68 2.49 0.91
CA GLY A 228 -3.73 3.25 0.23
C GLY A 228 -5.10 2.67 0.54
N GLU A 229 -5.75 2.01 -0.41
CA GLU A 229 -7.03 1.35 -0.18
C GLU A 229 -6.84 -0.11 0.25
N GLY A 230 -7.46 -0.52 1.35
CA GLY A 230 -7.58 -1.90 1.75
C GLY A 230 -8.99 -2.42 1.50
N GLY A 231 -9.32 -2.77 0.26
CA GLY A 231 -10.68 -3.14 -0.15
C GLY A 231 -10.97 -4.63 -0.02
N SER A 232 -11.92 -4.98 0.86
CA SER A 232 -12.60 -6.28 0.92
C SER A 232 -11.66 -7.50 0.99
N GLY A 233 -12.13 -8.65 0.51
CA GLY A 233 -11.36 -9.89 0.40
C GLY A 233 -10.10 -9.77 -0.43
N GLY A 234 -10.08 -8.85 -1.39
CA GLY A 234 -8.89 -8.56 -2.19
C GLY A 234 -7.71 -8.08 -1.35
N ALA A 235 -7.97 -7.21 -0.40
CA ALA A 235 -6.97 -6.75 0.57
C ALA A 235 -6.62 -7.85 1.57
N LEU A 236 -7.62 -8.56 2.12
CA LEU A 236 -7.43 -9.62 3.12
C LEU A 236 -6.50 -10.72 2.62
N ALA A 237 -6.57 -11.08 1.35
CA ALA A 237 -5.77 -12.15 0.76
C ALA A 237 -4.24 -12.00 0.90
N ILE A 238 -3.76 -10.81 1.28
CA ILE A 238 -2.35 -10.56 1.60
C ILE A 238 -2.17 -9.76 2.91
N ALA A 239 -3.21 -9.70 3.74
CA ALA A 239 -3.25 -8.82 4.92
C ALA A 239 -3.31 -9.55 6.27
N ILE A 240 -3.09 -10.86 6.30
CA ILE A 240 -2.95 -11.62 7.54
C ILE A 240 -1.49 -11.62 7.97
N GLY A 241 -1.20 -11.18 9.19
CA GLY A 241 0.18 -11.12 9.67
C GLY A 241 0.33 -10.82 11.15
N ASP A 242 1.56 -10.85 11.61
CA ASP A 242 1.92 -10.61 13.00
C ASP A 242 1.64 -9.15 13.40
N LEU A 243 2.06 -8.23 12.55
CA LEU A 243 1.83 -6.79 12.72
C LEU A 243 1.19 -6.19 11.47
N THR A 244 0.11 -5.44 11.69
CA THR A 244 -0.60 -4.69 10.65
C THR A 244 -0.39 -3.19 10.87
N LEU A 245 0.41 -2.57 10.00
CA LEU A 245 0.63 -1.14 9.94
C LEU A 245 -0.35 -0.54 8.94
N MET A 246 -0.75 0.70 9.16
CA MET A 246 -1.61 1.42 8.23
C MET A 246 -1.16 2.88 8.14
N LEU A 247 -1.03 3.41 6.93
CA LEU A 247 -0.70 4.82 6.75
C LEU A 247 -1.87 5.69 7.22
N GLN A 248 -1.55 6.89 7.70
CA GLN A 248 -2.49 7.80 8.38
C GLN A 248 -3.74 8.09 7.55
N TYR A 249 -3.58 8.29 6.25
CA TYR A 249 -4.67 8.60 5.32
C TYR A 249 -4.98 7.44 4.37
N ALA A 250 -4.64 6.21 4.75
CA ALA A 250 -5.13 5.00 4.11
C ALA A 250 -6.53 4.64 4.62
N THR A 251 -7.22 3.76 3.91
CA THR A 251 -8.52 3.19 4.33
C THR A 251 -8.48 1.67 4.30
N TYR A 252 -9.24 1.04 5.22
CA TYR A 252 -9.36 -0.41 5.24
C TYR A 252 -10.81 -0.78 5.58
N SER A 253 -11.50 -1.48 4.67
CA SER A 253 -12.94 -1.74 4.78
C SER A 253 -13.36 -2.98 4.00
N VAL A 254 -14.50 -3.54 4.41
CA VAL A 254 -15.13 -4.69 3.74
C VAL A 254 -15.71 -4.33 2.36
N ILE A 255 -16.05 -3.07 2.15
CA ILE A 255 -16.67 -2.56 0.91
C ILE A 255 -16.31 -1.07 0.75
N SER A 256 -16.33 -0.56 -0.47
CA SER A 256 -16.17 0.89 -0.69
C SER A 256 -17.37 1.68 -0.14
N PRO A 257 -17.18 2.93 0.31
CA PRO A 257 -18.28 3.78 0.76
C PRO A 257 -19.41 3.89 -0.26
N GLU A 258 -19.08 4.04 -1.54
CA GLU A 258 -20.06 4.11 -2.64
C GLU A 258 -20.83 2.80 -2.81
N GLY A 259 -20.14 1.67 -2.69
CA GLY A 259 -20.76 0.34 -2.74
C GLY A 259 -21.73 0.12 -1.56
N CYS A 260 -21.32 0.48 -0.35
CA CYS A 260 -22.13 0.43 0.85
C CYS A 260 -23.38 1.32 0.69
N ALA A 261 -23.19 2.57 0.26
CA ALA A 261 -24.27 3.51 0.03
C ALA A 261 -25.27 2.99 -1.02
N SER A 262 -24.79 2.42 -2.11
CA SER A 262 -25.63 1.85 -3.17
C SER A 262 -26.48 0.68 -2.67
N ILE A 263 -25.96 -0.16 -1.77
CA ILE A 263 -26.67 -1.29 -1.19
C ILE A 263 -27.72 -0.82 -0.16
N LEU A 264 -27.31 0.01 0.79
CA LEU A 264 -28.16 0.39 1.92
C LEU A 264 -29.15 1.50 1.57
N TRP A 265 -28.71 2.53 0.87
CA TRP A 265 -29.55 3.71 0.53
C TRP A 265 -30.05 3.72 -0.91
N LYS A 266 -29.66 2.72 -1.72
CA LYS A 266 -29.97 2.66 -3.17
C LYS A 266 -29.44 3.85 -3.98
N SER A 267 -28.46 4.58 -3.42
CA SER A 267 -27.82 5.73 -4.06
C SER A 267 -26.38 5.92 -3.58
N ALA A 268 -25.43 6.08 -4.50
CA ALA A 268 -24.04 6.39 -4.18
C ALA A 268 -23.86 7.81 -3.59
N SER A 269 -24.87 8.68 -3.64
CA SER A 269 -24.81 10.04 -3.06
C SER A 269 -24.63 10.03 -1.53
N HIS A 270 -24.91 8.90 -0.85
CA HIS A 270 -24.69 8.71 0.59
C HIS A 270 -23.29 8.14 0.92
N ALA A 271 -22.33 8.21 0.00
CA ALA A 271 -20.99 7.67 0.22
C ALA A 271 -20.25 8.31 1.42
N GLU A 272 -20.49 9.58 1.69
CA GLU A 272 -19.91 10.29 2.84
C GLU A 272 -20.44 9.72 4.18
N GLU A 273 -21.75 9.55 4.29
CA GLU A 273 -22.42 8.94 5.45
C GLU A 273 -21.97 7.48 5.64
N ALA A 274 -21.86 6.73 4.53
CA ALA A 274 -21.36 5.36 4.55
C ALA A 274 -19.91 5.28 5.02
N ALA A 275 -19.02 6.19 4.57
CA ALA A 275 -17.62 6.24 4.99
C ALA A 275 -17.49 6.44 6.50
N GLU A 276 -18.30 7.32 7.09
CA GLU A 276 -18.31 7.58 8.53
C GLU A 276 -18.82 6.37 9.30
N THR A 277 -19.95 5.79 8.86
CA THR A 277 -20.58 4.64 9.52
C THR A 277 -19.68 3.39 9.49
N LEU A 278 -19.01 3.12 8.37
CA LEU A 278 -18.10 1.98 8.22
C LEU A 278 -16.85 2.09 9.10
N GLY A 279 -16.45 3.29 9.52
CA GLY A 279 -15.29 3.48 10.40
C GLY A 279 -13.95 3.07 9.78
N ILE A 280 -13.74 3.40 8.50
CA ILE A 280 -12.66 2.89 7.62
C ILE A 280 -11.27 3.50 7.87
N THR A 281 -11.16 4.47 8.77
CA THR A 281 -9.94 5.27 8.96
C THR A 281 -8.94 4.62 9.92
N ALA A 282 -7.65 4.90 9.75
CA ALA A 282 -6.59 4.30 10.55
C ALA A 282 -6.74 4.54 12.07
N PRO A 283 -7.09 5.75 12.57
CA PRO A 283 -7.31 5.95 14.00
C PRO A 283 -8.49 5.11 14.54
N ARG A 284 -9.57 5.01 13.77
CA ARG A 284 -10.75 4.23 14.16
C ARG A 284 -10.43 2.74 14.24
N LEU A 285 -9.76 2.20 13.21
CA LEU A 285 -9.37 0.79 13.15
C LEU A 285 -8.34 0.43 14.22
N LYS A 286 -7.45 1.35 14.58
CA LYS A 286 -6.54 1.19 15.71
C LYS A 286 -7.30 1.08 17.03
N THR A 287 -8.30 1.92 17.25
CA THR A 287 -9.16 1.87 18.45
C THR A 287 -9.95 0.55 18.54
N LEU A 288 -10.37 0.02 17.40
CA LEU A 288 -11.07 -1.27 17.32
C LEU A 288 -10.12 -2.49 17.44
N GLY A 289 -8.82 -2.28 17.46
CA GLY A 289 -7.82 -3.35 17.52
C GLY A 289 -7.63 -4.13 16.22
N LEU A 290 -8.12 -3.60 15.08
CA LEU A 290 -8.01 -4.24 13.76
C LEU A 290 -6.66 -3.98 13.07
N ILE A 291 -5.93 -2.95 13.51
CA ILE A 291 -4.55 -2.66 13.12
C ILE A 291 -3.69 -2.41 14.35
N ASP A 292 -2.39 -2.67 14.23
CA ASP A 292 -1.45 -2.56 15.36
C ASP A 292 -0.83 -1.17 15.45
N LYS A 293 -0.61 -0.50 14.31
CA LYS A 293 0.08 0.79 14.30
C LYS A 293 -0.38 1.70 13.17
N VAL A 294 -0.64 2.96 13.50
CA VAL A 294 -0.78 4.04 12.50
C VAL A 294 0.60 4.60 12.20
N VAL A 295 0.94 4.70 10.91
CA VAL A 295 2.17 5.34 10.42
C VAL A 295 1.83 6.73 9.91
N ASN A 296 2.36 7.76 10.56
CA ASN A 296 2.09 9.14 10.18
C ASN A 296 2.61 9.44 8.78
N GLU A 297 1.86 10.23 8.03
CA GLU A 297 2.24 10.73 6.72
C GLU A 297 2.81 12.14 6.81
N PRO A 298 3.60 12.57 5.82
CA PRO A 298 4.01 13.96 5.68
C PRO A 298 2.82 14.92 5.65
N LEU A 299 3.05 16.19 5.93
CA LEU A 299 2.02 17.23 5.86
C LEU A 299 1.38 17.27 4.46
N GLY A 300 0.08 17.12 4.40
CA GLY A 300 -0.68 17.04 3.15
C GLY A 300 -0.69 15.62 2.54
N GLY A 301 -0.19 14.58 3.23
CA GLY A 301 -0.27 13.18 2.81
C GLY A 301 0.98 12.67 2.07
N ALA A 302 1.05 11.35 1.87
CA ALA A 302 2.17 10.66 1.25
C ALA A 302 2.48 11.13 -0.18
N HIS A 303 1.48 11.63 -0.90
CA HIS A 303 1.62 12.16 -2.27
C HIS A 303 2.31 13.51 -2.36
N ARG A 304 2.43 14.24 -1.25
CA ARG A 304 3.10 15.55 -1.20
C ARG A 304 4.61 15.44 -1.01
N ASP A 305 5.07 14.39 -0.30
CA ASP A 305 6.49 14.16 -0.05
C ASP A 305 6.77 12.64 0.02
N HIS A 306 7.06 12.05 -1.13
CA HIS A 306 7.41 10.63 -1.24
C HIS A 306 8.67 10.29 -0.43
N ALA A 307 9.69 11.16 -0.46
CA ALA A 307 10.96 10.89 0.21
C ALA A 307 10.79 10.81 1.73
N ALA A 308 10.09 11.79 2.33
CA ALA A 308 9.78 11.77 3.75
C ALA A 308 8.89 10.57 4.14
N MET A 309 7.95 10.18 3.26
CA MET A 309 7.12 9.00 3.49
C MET A 309 7.93 7.71 3.49
N MET A 310 8.88 7.54 2.54
CA MET A 310 9.76 6.37 2.51
C MET A 310 10.60 6.25 3.79
N VAL A 311 11.17 7.36 4.27
CA VAL A 311 11.94 7.38 5.53
C VAL A 311 11.06 6.98 6.73
N THR A 312 9.85 7.54 6.82
CA THR A 312 8.93 7.28 7.91
C THR A 312 8.47 5.82 7.92
N LEU A 313 8.09 5.28 6.75
CA LEU A 313 7.66 3.90 6.64
C LEU A 313 8.82 2.93 6.89
N LYS A 314 10.01 3.19 6.34
CA LYS A 314 11.20 2.36 6.59
C LYS A 314 11.50 2.22 8.09
N LYS A 315 11.42 3.32 8.84
CA LYS A 315 11.59 3.31 10.29
C LYS A 315 10.51 2.45 10.98
N ALA A 316 9.24 2.57 10.56
CA ALA A 316 8.15 1.79 11.13
C ALA A 316 8.30 0.29 10.83
N LEU A 317 8.70 -0.09 9.60
CA LEU A 317 8.95 -1.47 9.20
C LEU A 317 10.16 -2.06 9.95
N THR A 318 11.23 -1.28 10.17
CA THR A 318 12.40 -1.71 10.93
C THR A 318 12.02 -2.09 12.37
N GLU A 319 11.22 -1.26 13.00
CA GLU A 319 10.73 -1.52 14.36
C GLU A 319 9.80 -2.73 14.41
N ALA A 320 8.88 -2.86 13.45
CA ALA A 320 7.96 -4.00 13.36
C ALA A 320 8.72 -5.32 13.15
N LEU A 321 9.72 -5.33 12.26
CA LEU A 321 10.54 -6.51 12.03
C LEU A 321 11.34 -6.91 13.28
N ARG A 322 11.94 -5.93 13.97
CA ARG A 322 12.66 -6.17 15.22
C ARG A 322 11.75 -6.82 16.27
N GLN A 323 10.55 -6.28 16.49
CA GLN A 323 9.58 -6.84 17.44
C GLN A 323 9.19 -8.28 17.09
N SER A 324 8.98 -8.59 15.81
CA SER A 324 8.62 -9.94 15.37
C SER A 324 9.79 -10.93 15.49
N GLN A 325 11.04 -10.48 15.39
CA GLN A 325 12.24 -11.32 15.48
C GLN A 325 12.75 -11.53 16.91
N GLU A 326 12.29 -10.74 17.88
CA GLU A 326 12.64 -10.92 19.30
C GLU A 326 11.93 -12.10 19.97
N GLN A 327 10.92 -12.66 19.30
CA GLN A 327 10.15 -13.78 19.80
C GLN A 327 10.58 -15.09 19.12
N PRO A 328 10.56 -16.23 19.84
CA PRO A 328 10.63 -17.53 19.20
C PRO A 328 9.49 -17.73 18.20
N LEU A 329 9.74 -18.48 17.12
CA LEU A 329 8.77 -18.68 16.06
C LEU A 329 7.41 -19.22 16.56
N ASP A 330 7.44 -20.18 17.46
CA ASP A 330 6.20 -20.77 18.01
C ASP A 330 5.37 -19.75 18.77
N ALA A 331 6.01 -18.89 19.59
CA ALA A 331 5.33 -17.80 20.28
C ALA A 331 4.77 -16.73 19.30
N LEU A 332 5.48 -16.47 18.19
CA LEU A 332 5.00 -15.57 17.15
C LEU A 332 3.73 -16.11 16.48
N LEU A 333 3.69 -17.41 16.21
CA LEU A 333 2.52 -18.08 15.60
C LEU A 333 1.32 -18.09 16.55
N GLU A 334 1.54 -18.42 17.83
CA GLU A 334 0.51 -18.38 18.88
C GLU A 334 -0.08 -16.97 19.02
N ALA A 335 0.79 -15.95 19.10
CA ALA A 335 0.34 -14.55 19.18
C ALA A 335 -0.45 -14.10 17.92
N ARG A 336 -0.08 -14.60 16.73
CA ARG A 336 -0.85 -14.36 15.49
C ARG A 336 -2.22 -15.01 15.54
N GLU A 337 -2.33 -16.23 15.99
CA GLU A 337 -3.58 -16.97 16.16
C GLU A 337 -4.49 -16.26 17.19
N ASP A 338 -3.95 -15.94 18.37
CA ASP A 338 -4.67 -15.21 19.42
C ASP A 338 -5.21 -13.86 18.92
N LYS A 339 -4.40 -13.15 18.14
CA LYS A 339 -4.81 -11.88 17.51
C LYS A 339 -6.01 -12.08 16.57
N LEU A 340 -5.96 -13.10 15.70
CA LEU A 340 -7.05 -13.40 14.75
C LEU A 340 -8.33 -13.83 15.48
N LEU A 341 -8.23 -14.68 16.50
CA LEU A 341 -9.36 -15.11 17.32
C LEU A 341 -9.91 -13.98 18.21
N GLY A 342 -9.05 -13.02 18.55
CA GLY A 342 -9.43 -11.85 19.37
C GLY A 342 -10.21 -10.75 18.63
N TYR A 343 -10.41 -10.84 17.33
CA TYR A 343 -11.20 -9.86 16.58
C TYR A 343 -12.69 -9.95 16.92
N GLY A 344 -13.40 -8.81 16.88
CA GLY A 344 -14.84 -8.77 17.07
C GLY A 344 -15.28 -8.72 18.53
N LYS A 345 -14.62 -7.89 19.37
CA LYS A 345 -15.08 -7.64 20.76
C LYS A 345 -16.49 -7.03 20.78
N PHE A 346 -17.43 -7.69 21.44
CA PHE A 346 -18.79 -7.20 21.64
C PHE A 346 -19.17 -7.25 23.12
N LYS A 347 -20.16 -6.45 23.52
CA LYS A 347 -20.81 -6.56 24.81
C LYS A 347 -22.16 -7.19 24.60
N GLU A 348 -22.46 -8.28 25.27
CA GLU A 348 -23.81 -8.78 25.39
C GLU A 348 -24.61 -7.74 26.18
N LEU A 349 -25.68 -7.22 25.58
CA LEU A 349 -26.68 -6.48 26.33
C LEU A 349 -27.43 -7.53 27.17
N SER A 350 -27.28 -7.47 28.49
CA SER A 350 -28.08 -8.28 29.38
C SER A 350 -29.56 -8.03 29.00
N ALA A 351 -30.26 -9.11 28.62
CA ALA A 351 -31.70 -9.07 28.40
C ALA A 351 -32.30 -8.56 29.71
N GLY A 352 -32.86 -7.33 29.65
CA GLY A 352 -33.62 -6.72 30.74
C GLY A 352 -35.01 -7.37 30.88
#